data_2db63981b50228c38bcca01e92de9557
#
_entry.id   2db63981b50228c38bcca01e92de9557
#
_cell.length_a   1.000
_cell.length_b   1.000
_cell.length_c   1.000
_cell.angle_alpha   90.00
_cell.angle_beta   90.00
_cell.angle_gamma   90.00
#
_symmetry.space_group_name_H-M   'P 1'
#
loop_
_entity.id
_entity.type
_entity.pdbx_description
1 polymer ?
#
loop_
_entity_poly.entity_id
_entity_poly.type
_entity_poly.pdbx_seq_one_letter_code
_entity_poly.pdbx_strand_id
1 'polypeptide(L)' 'MTGPRRLAIPRRVAVEADEEGRPQLVDRREVDSVRESWLIEDRWWTGRPLRRRYWEIVTVCGRDEVVFHELESGRWWRQR' A
#
# COMPACT_ATOMS: atom_id res chain seq x y z
N MET A 1 20.51 -2.68 -22.65
CA MET A 1 20.86 -1.98 -21.52
C MET A 1 19.69 -1.78 -20.65
N THR A 2 19.96 -1.83 -19.48
CA THR A 2 18.96 -1.44 -18.59
C THR A 2 19.12 0.00 -18.36
N GLY A 3 18.22 0.74 -18.74
CA GLY A 3 18.20 2.10 -18.28
C GLY A 3 18.26 2.12 -16.78
N PRO A 4 18.40 3.29 -16.19
CA PRO A 4 18.33 3.44 -14.77
C PRO A 4 17.02 2.79 -14.31
N ARG A 5 17.11 2.04 -13.27
CA ARG A 5 15.92 1.40 -12.74
C ARG A 5 14.92 2.48 -12.39
N ARG A 6 13.78 2.37 -12.99
CA ARG A 6 12.73 3.30 -12.73
C ARG A 6 12.01 2.89 -11.46
N LEU A 7 11.88 3.81 -10.53
CA LEU A 7 11.09 3.53 -9.35
C LEU A 7 9.63 3.41 -9.77
N ALA A 8 8.95 2.46 -9.19
CA ALA A 8 7.54 2.29 -9.47
C ALA A 8 6.78 3.53 -8.99
N ILE A 9 5.97 4.09 -9.86
CA ILE A 9 5.12 5.22 -9.51
C ILE A 9 3.85 4.63 -8.89
N PRO A 10 3.52 5.02 -7.66
CA PRO A 10 2.30 4.50 -7.04
C PRO A 10 1.07 4.85 -7.85
N ARG A 11 0.13 3.93 -7.88
CA ARG A 11 -1.15 4.12 -8.57
C ARG A 11 -2.28 4.02 -7.57
N ARG A 12 -3.31 4.83 -7.78
CA ARG A 12 -4.48 4.76 -6.92
C ARG A 12 -5.13 3.39 -7.06
N VAL A 13 -5.55 2.83 -5.94
CA VAL A 13 -6.28 1.57 -5.93
C VAL A 13 -7.49 1.71 -5.03
N ALA A 14 -8.49 0.91 -5.30
CA ALA A 14 -9.66 0.82 -4.44
C ALA A 14 -9.40 -0.33 -3.46
N VAL A 15 -9.44 -0.03 -2.18
CA VAL A 15 -9.22 -1.02 -1.14
C VAL A 15 -10.39 -1.02 -0.18
N GLU A 16 -10.89 -2.20 0.13
CA GLU A 16 -11.82 -2.36 1.22
C GLU A 16 -11.05 -3.00 2.36
N ALA A 17 -11.05 -2.34 3.49
CA ALA A 17 -10.29 -2.78 4.65
C ALA A 17 -11.26 -3.14 5.77
N ASP A 18 -10.80 -3.99 6.68
CA ASP A 18 -11.58 -4.33 7.85
C ASP A 18 -11.46 -3.23 8.91
N GLU A 19 -12.04 -3.47 10.08
CA GLU A 19 -12.07 -2.49 11.16
C GLU A 19 -10.68 -2.12 11.67
N GLU A 20 -9.72 -3.01 11.48
CA GLU A 20 -8.35 -2.76 11.90
C GLU A 20 -7.51 -2.12 10.80
N GLY A 21 -8.11 -1.85 9.65
CA GLY A 21 -7.42 -1.25 8.52
C GLY A 21 -6.70 -2.25 7.62
N ARG A 22 -6.89 -3.54 7.86
CA ARG A 22 -6.24 -4.59 7.07
C ARG A 22 -6.97 -4.78 5.75
N PRO A 23 -6.25 -4.72 4.61
CA PRO A 23 -6.90 -4.88 3.31
C PRO A 23 -7.57 -6.24 3.14
N GLN A 24 -8.80 -6.22 2.66
CA GLN A 24 -9.56 -7.43 2.37
C GLN A 24 -9.78 -7.58 0.87
N LEU A 25 -9.99 -6.48 0.18
CA LEU A 25 -10.15 -6.44 -1.28
C LEU A 25 -9.28 -5.32 -1.83
N VAL A 26 -8.59 -5.61 -2.91
CA VAL A 26 -7.77 -4.62 -3.63
C VAL A 26 -8.20 -4.66 -5.09
N ASP A 27 -8.79 -3.57 -5.57
CA ASP A 27 -9.37 -3.49 -6.91
C ASP A 27 -10.28 -4.69 -7.19
N ARG A 28 -11.15 -5.03 -6.23
CA ARG A 28 -12.11 -6.14 -6.31
C ARG A 28 -11.49 -7.52 -6.27
N ARG A 29 -10.18 -7.63 -6.04
CA ARG A 29 -9.53 -8.93 -5.89
C ARG A 29 -9.38 -9.21 -4.42
N GLU A 30 -9.77 -10.40 -4.00
CA GLU A 30 -9.65 -10.78 -2.61
C GLU A 30 -8.20 -10.95 -2.20
N VAL A 31 -7.91 -10.50 -0.99
CA VAL A 31 -6.61 -10.72 -0.38
C VAL A 31 -6.63 -12.07 0.33
N ASP A 32 -5.71 -12.94 -0.06
CA ASP A 32 -5.57 -14.24 0.56
C ASP A 32 -4.83 -14.14 1.88
N SER A 33 -3.73 -13.42 1.88
CA SER A 33 -2.92 -13.27 3.09
C SER A 33 -2.14 -11.97 3.07
N VAL A 34 -1.78 -11.53 4.26
CA VAL A 34 -0.87 -10.40 4.44
C VAL A 34 0.47 -10.99 4.86
N ARG A 35 1.51 -10.70 4.09
CA ARG A 35 2.84 -11.20 4.39
C ARG A 35 3.55 -10.32 5.39
N GLU A 36 3.41 -9.02 5.23
CA GLU A 36 4.11 -8.07 6.07
C GLU A 36 3.36 -6.74 6.07
N SER A 37 3.52 -6.00 7.14
CA SER A 37 2.96 -4.65 7.24
C SER A 37 3.92 -3.79 8.04
N TRP A 38 4.08 -2.54 7.62
CA TRP A 38 4.95 -1.61 8.34
C TRP A 38 4.44 -0.20 8.17
N LEU A 39 4.84 0.65 9.11
CA LEU A 39 4.46 2.05 9.11
C LEU A 39 5.68 2.90 8.79
N ILE A 40 5.53 3.80 7.85
CA ILE A 40 6.56 4.79 7.56
C ILE A 40 6.03 6.14 7.99
N GLU A 41 6.82 6.83 8.80
CA GLU A 41 6.53 8.19 9.22
C GLU A 41 7.71 9.05 8.84
N ASP A 42 7.45 10.16 8.16
CA ASP A 42 8.52 11.00 7.66
C ASP A 42 8.04 12.45 7.68
N ARG A 43 8.98 13.38 7.48
CA ARG A 43 8.71 14.82 7.40
C ARG A 43 8.07 15.38 8.65
N TRP A 44 8.36 14.80 9.79
CA TRP A 44 7.81 15.28 11.06
C TRP A 44 8.25 16.72 11.37
N TRP A 45 9.37 17.14 10.79
CA TRP A 45 9.92 18.47 10.99
C TRP A 45 9.22 19.55 10.18
N THR A 46 8.39 19.21 9.23
CA THR A 46 7.75 20.18 8.33
C THR A 46 6.37 20.61 8.81
N GLY A 47 5.86 20.00 9.85
CA GLY A 47 4.49 20.22 10.27
C GLY A 47 3.48 19.52 9.37
N ARG A 48 3.95 18.79 8.37
CA ARG A 48 3.12 17.99 7.47
C ARG A 48 3.67 16.57 7.47
N PRO A 49 3.39 15.81 8.51
CA PRO A 49 3.94 14.46 8.58
C PRO A 49 3.43 13.60 7.42
N LEU A 50 4.33 12.79 6.89
CA LEU A 50 3.97 11.78 5.93
C LEU A 50 3.82 10.49 6.71
N ARG A 51 2.64 9.92 6.71
CA ARG A 51 2.37 8.69 7.45
C ARG A 51 1.70 7.72 6.51
N ARG A 52 2.34 6.57 6.30
CA ARG A 52 1.84 5.54 5.41
C ARG A 52 1.95 4.19 6.06
N ARG A 53 0.87 3.44 6.04
CA ARG A 53 0.89 2.06 6.47
C ARG A 53 0.98 1.19 5.22
N TYR A 54 2.05 0.44 5.11
CA TYR A 54 2.29 -0.45 3.98
C TYR A 54 1.83 -1.86 4.30
N TRP A 55 1.38 -2.55 3.27
CA TRP A 55 0.92 -3.92 3.38
C TRP A 55 1.44 -4.70 2.19
N GLU A 56 2.21 -5.73 2.45
CA GLU A 56 2.59 -6.68 1.40
C GLU A 56 1.57 -7.80 1.47
N ILE A 57 0.85 -8.00 0.38
CA ILE A 57 -0.28 -8.92 0.34
C ILE A 57 -0.12 -9.92 -0.79
N VAL A 58 -0.80 -11.05 -0.65
CA VAL A 58 -0.95 -12.02 -1.72
C VAL A 58 -2.43 -12.14 -1.98
N THR A 59 -2.83 -11.96 -3.24
CA THR A 59 -4.23 -12.12 -3.63
C THR A 59 -4.57 -13.59 -3.80
N VAL A 60 -5.85 -13.90 -3.84
CA VAL A 60 -6.28 -15.30 -4.01
C VAL A 60 -5.82 -15.90 -5.31
N CYS A 61 -5.50 -15.08 -6.31
CA CYS A 61 -4.95 -15.58 -7.56
C CYS A 61 -3.43 -15.74 -7.52
N GLY A 62 -2.81 -15.50 -6.38
CA GLY A 62 -1.38 -15.72 -6.19
C GLY A 62 -0.50 -14.53 -6.51
N ARG A 63 -1.06 -13.36 -6.71
CA ARG A 63 -0.28 -12.15 -6.99
C ARG A 63 0.24 -11.54 -5.71
N ASP A 64 1.52 -11.21 -5.73
CA ASP A 64 2.18 -10.51 -4.65
C ASP A 64 2.16 -9.01 -4.97
N GLU A 65 1.57 -8.23 -4.10
CA GLU A 65 1.44 -6.78 -4.30
C GLU A 65 1.76 -6.04 -3.02
N VAL A 66 2.25 -4.81 -3.19
CA VAL A 66 2.46 -3.92 -2.05
C VAL A 66 1.53 -2.72 -2.22
N VAL A 67 0.68 -2.52 -1.25
CA VAL A 67 -0.22 -1.37 -1.23
C VAL A 67 0.06 -0.55 0.02
N PHE A 68 -0.28 0.73 -0.02
CA PHE A 68 -0.15 1.53 1.18
C PHE A 68 -1.34 2.47 1.34
N HIS A 69 -1.61 2.75 2.60
CA HIS A 69 -2.66 3.64 3.02
C HIS A 69 -2.03 4.93 3.52
N GLU A 70 -2.33 6.04 2.86
CA GLU A 70 -1.91 7.35 3.35
C GLU A 70 -2.85 7.73 4.47
N LEU A 71 -2.33 7.78 5.68
CA LEU A 71 -3.17 7.99 6.84
C LEU A 71 -3.76 9.41 6.92
N GLU A 72 -3.06 10.38 6.34
CA GLU A 72 -3.55 11.76 6.34
C GLU A 72 -4.71 11.98 5.39
N SER A 73 -4.65 11.40 4.20
CA SER A 73 -5.67 11.58 3.18
C SER A 73 -6.72 10.48 3.16
N GLY A 74 -6.39 9.34 3.73
CA GLY A 74 -7.25 8.17 3.66
C GLY A 74 -7.19 7.43 2.34
N ARG A 75 -6.29 7.84 1.46
CA ARG A 75 -6.18 7.23 0.13
C ARG A 75 -5.30 6.02 0.13
N TRP A 76 -5.63 5.09 -0.75
CA TRP A 76 -4.85 3.87 -0.94
C TRP A 76 -4.12 3.91 -2.27
N TRP A 77 -2.92 3.34 -2.27
CA TRP A 77 -2.06 3.31 -3.45
C TRP A 77 -1.42 1.94 -3.57
N ARG A 78 -1.15 1.55 -4.80
CA ARG A 78 -0.38 0.34 -5.07
C ARG A 78 1.03 0.76 -5.46
N GLN A 79 2.02 0.26 -4.73
CA GLN A 79 3.42 0.54 -5.00
C GLN A 79 3.95 -0.39 -6.09
N ARG A 80 3.50 -1.65 -6.07
CA ARG A 80 3.89 -2.62 -7.10
C ARG A 80 2.94 -3.82 -7.13
#